data_3cf03e62cea83d055dc98e30c857de73
#
_entry.id   3cf03e62cea83d055dc98e30c857de73
#
_cell.length_a   1.000
_cell.length_b   1.000
_cell.length_c   1.000
_cell.angle_alpha   90.00
_cell.angle_beta   90.00
_cell.angle_gamma   90.00
#
_symmetry.space_group_name_H-M   'P 1'
#
loop_
_entity.id
_entity.type
_entity.pdbx_description
1 polymer ?
#
loop_
_entity_poly.entity_id
_entity_poly.type
_entity_poly.pdbx_seq_one_letter_code
_entity_poly.pdbx_strand_id
1 'polypeptide(L)'
;EDRLSPGETISTALRMALRHNCRVVGIESNAYQYTLNYWFAFICQQMGVIGIEAVELYSGTYSKNSRIMSTFKELMAGELLIHPSCTAAVFLQITQFNPLKRDNVDGILDCLSYAKKMIELYGHYIASTLTLEMQEFSAIPVLLEGENSPF
;
A
#
# COMPACT_ATOMS: atom_id res chain seq x y z
N GLU A 1 -5.90 -7.67 -10.39
CA GLU A 1 -6.07 -7.49 -8.94
C GLU A 1 -6.31 -8.87 -8.32
N ASP A 2 -5.39 -9.32 -7.49
CA ASP A 2 -5.53 -10.57 -6.77
C ASP A 2 -6.40 -10.34 -5.53
N ARG A 3 -7.34 -11.27 -5.29
CA ARG A 3 -8.13 -11.24 -4.05
C ARG A 3 -7.33 -11.97 -2.97
N LEU A 4 -6.47 -11.22 -2.30
CA LEU A 4 -5.68 -11.73 -1.20
C LEU A 4 -6.54 -11.83 0.08
N SER A 5 -6.31 -12.85 0.88
CA SER A 5 -6.80 -12.88 2.25
C SER A 5 -6.14 -11.77 3.10
N PRO A 6 -6.72 -11.40 4.25
CA PRO A 6 -6.11 -10.38 5.12
C PRO A 6 -4.66 -10.69 5.50
N GLY A 7 -4.34 -11.94 5.81
CA GLY A 7 -2.99 -12.38 6.15
C GLY A 7 -2.03 -12.26 4.97
N GLU A 8 -2.44 -12.67 3.77
CA GLU A 8 -1.65 -12.52 2.55
C GLU A 8 -1.42 -11.05 2.21
N THR A 9 -2.43 -10.20 2.40
CA THR A 9 -2.32 -8.76 2.20
C THR A 9 -1.23 -8.17 3.10
N ILE A 10 -1.26 -8.47 4.40
CA ILE A 10 -0.28 -7.99 5.37
C ILE A 10 1.11 -8.53 5.05
N SER A 11 1.24 -9.82 4.81
CA SER A 11 2.53 -10.46 4.49
C SER A 11 3.13 -9.90 3.20
N THR A 12 2.30 -9.59 2.21
CA THR A 12 2.74 -8.98 0.96
C THR A 12 3.19 -7.54 1.18
N ALA A 13 2.41 -6.74 1.94
CA ALA A 13 2.76 -5.37 2.27
C ALA A 13 4.07 -5.30 3.05
N LEU A 14 4.28 -6.17 4.03
CA LEU A 14 5.53 -6.26 4.80
C LEU A 14 6.72 -6.64 3.92
N ARG A 15 6.59 -7.66 3.06
CA ARG A 15 7.66 -8.02 2.11
C ARG A 15 8.02 -6.87 1.19
N MET A 16 7.04 -6.11 0.69
CA MET A 16 7.28 -4.94 -0.14
C MET A 16 7.97 -3.83 0.67
N ALA A 17 7.49 -3.54 1.87
CA ALA A 17 8.08 -2.52 2.74
C ALA A 17 9.56 -2.82 3.05
N LEU A 18 9.87 -4.06 3.41
CA LEU A 18 11.24 -4.50 3.66
C LEU A 18 12.11 -4.45 2.40
N ARG A 19 11.60 -4.94 1.27
CA ARG A 19 12.32 -4.92 -0.02
C ARG A 19 12.70 -3.50 -0.46
N HIS A 20 11.87 -2.52 -0.15
CA HIS A 20 12.06 -1.13 -0.55
C HIS A 20 12.51 -0.21 0.60
N ASN A 21 12.92 -0.77 1.74
CA ASN A 21 13.32 -0.03 2.93
C ASN A 21 12.27 1.00 3.39
N CYS A 22 10.99 0.68 3.26
CA CYS A 22 9.90 1.54 3.71
C CYS A 22 9.67 1.37 5.20
N ARG A 23 9.61 2.46 5.95
CA ARG A 23 9.27 2.46 7.38
C ARG A 23 7.78 2.55 7.66
N VAL A 24 7.02 3.01 6.68
CA VAL A 24 5.61 3.33 6.85
C VAL A 24 4.80 2.68 5.75
N VAL A 25 3.71 2.03 6.13
CA VAL A 25 2.71 1.47 5.21
C VAL A 25 1.39 2.20 5.43
N GLY A 26 0.93 2.94 4.42
CA GLY A 26 -0.34 3.65 4.49
C GLY A 26 -1.51 2.71 4.24
N ILE A 27 -2.49 2.71 5.14
CA ILE A 27 -3.71 1.92 5.03
C ILE A 27 -4.91 2.88 5.04
N GLU A 28 -5.76 2.80 4.02
CA GLU A 28 -6.96 3.64 3.97
C GLU A 28 -7.85 3.36 5.19
N SER A 29 -8.28 4.43 5.87
CA SER A 29 -9.10 4.30 7.08
C SER A 29 -10.56 4.07 6.73
N ASN A 30 -10.98 2.80 6.84
CA ASN A 30 -12.38 2.41 6.88
C ASN A 30 -12.56 1.31 7.95
N ALA A 31 -13.80 0.88 8.21
CA ALA A 31 -14.09 -0.06 9.29
C ALA A 31 -13.30 -1.38 9.24
N TYR A 32 -12.98 -1.85 8.05
CA TYR A 32 -12.19 -3.07 7.85
C TYR A 32 -10.70 -2.84 8.13
N GLN A 33 -10.18 -1.67 7.80
CA GLN A 33 -8.76 -1.36 7.95
C GLN A 33 -8.33 -1.17 9.42
N TYR A 34 -9.25 -0.83 10.34
CA TYR A 34 -8.92 -0.86 11.77
C TYR A 34 -8.46 -2.25 12.22
N THR A 35 -9.15 -3.29 11.75
CA THR A 35 -8.77 -4.68 11.99
C THR A 35 -7.42 -4.99 11.35
N LEU A 36 -7.18 -4.50 10.13
CA LEU A 36 -5.94 -4.71 9.40
C LEU A 36 -4.74 -4.07 10.11
N ASN A 37 -4.87 -2.86 10.65
CA ASN A 37 -3.83 -2.19 11.45
C ASN A 37 -3.44 -3.01 12.68
N TYR A 38 -4.43 -3.54 13.40
CA TYR A 38 -4.17 -4.41 14.55
C TYR A 38 -3.39 -5.66 14.14
N TRP A 39 -3.83 -6.34 13.10
CA TRP A 39 -3.17 -7.54 12.60
C TRP A 39 -1.80 -7.26 12.02
N PHE A 40 -1.60 -6.09 11.39
CA PHE A 40 -0.31 -5.69 10.88
C PHE A 40 0.72 -5.59 12.02
N ALA A 41 0.38 -4.87 13.10
CA ALA A 41 1.24 -4.75 14.27
C ALA A 41 1.52 -6.12 14.92
N PHE A 42 0.50 -6.97 15.06
CA PHE A 42 0.63 -8.31 15.60
C PHE A 42 1.58 -9.19 14.75
N ILE A 43 1.42 -9.20 13.44
CA ILE A 43 2.27 -9.97 12.53
C ILE A 43 3.70 -9.44 12.54
N CYS A 44 3.92 -8.12 12.55
CA CYS A 44 5.25 -7.55 12.73
C CYS A 44 5.93 -8.07 14.00
N GLN A 45 5.22 -8.08 15.11
CA GLN A 45 5.72 -8.59 16.39
C GLN A 45 6.08 -10.09 16.30
N GLN A 46 5.19 -10.92 15.73
CA GLN A 46 5.43 -12.36 15.56
C GLN A 46 6.63 -12.65 14.66
N MET A 47 6.87 -11.84 13.65
CA MET A 47 7.96 -12.00 12.71
C MET A 47 9.27 -11.32 13.15
N GLY A 48 9.28 -10.64 14.31
CA GLY A 48 10.43 -9.87 14.76
C GLY A 48 10.76 -8.67 13.87
N VAL A 49 9.80 -8.20 13.07
CA VAL A 49 9.99 -7.03 12.21
C VAL A 49 9.85 -5.76 13.04
N ILE A 50 10.93 -4.98 13.10
CA ILE A 50 11.00 -3.72 13.86
C ILE A 50 11.17 -2.56 12.89
N GLY A 51 10.56 -1.42 13.20
CA GLY A 51 10.75 -0.17 12.47
C GLY A 51 9.88 -0.01 11.22
N ILE A 52 8.90 -0.88 11.03
CA ILE A 52 7.82 -0.70 10.05
C ILE A 52 6.51 -0.54 10.79
N GLU A 53 5.78 0.53 10.51
CA GLU A 53 4.47 0.81 11.10
C GLU A 53 3.39 1.01 10.05
N ALA A 54 2.17 0.61 10.38
CA ALA A 54 0.99 0.94 9.60
C ALA A 54 0.41 2.27 10.07
N VAL A 55 0.06 3.14 9.13
CA VAL A 55 -0.54 4.44 9.42
C VAL A 55 -1.87 4.59 8.70
N GLU A 56 -2.81 5.25 9.36
CA GLU A 56 -4.12 5.48 8.80
C GLU A 56 -4.10 6.63 7.79
N LEU A 57 -4.69 6.39 6.62
CA LEU A 57 -4.90 7.39 5.59
C LEU A 57 -6.39 7.68 5.45
N TYR A 58 -6.77 8.89 5.75
CA TYR A 58 -8.15 9.35 5.59
C TYR A 58 -8.34 9.94 4.20
N SER A 59 -9.43 9.56 3.54
CA SER A 59 -9.79 10.08 2.20
C SER A 59 -10.04 11.58 2.19
N GLY A 60 -10.30 12.19 3.35
CA GLY A 60 -10.66 13.61 3.46
C GLY A 60 -12.06 13.87 2.92
N THR A 61 -12.29 15.13 2.51
CA THR A 61 -13.58 15.60 1.98
C THR A 61 -13.76 15.35 0.48
N TYR A 62 -12.69 15.02 -0.22
CA TYR A 62 -12.73 14.81 -1.67
C TYR A 62 -13.25 13.41 -2.02
N SER A 63 -14.06 13.35 -3.07
CA SER A 63 -14.49 12.06 -3.61
C SER A 63 -13.30 11.27 -4.16
N LYS A 64 -13.42 9.94 -4.19
CA LYS A 64 -12.41 9.05 -4.80
C LYS A 64 -12.05 9.50 -6.22
N ASN A 65 -13.05 9.74 -7.07
CA ASN A 65 -12.83 10.16 -8.45
C ASN A 65 -12.09 11.51 -8.53
N SER A 66 -12.36 12.45 -7.61
CA SER A 66 -11.65 13.73 -7.57
C SER A 66 -10.19 13.57 -7.19
N ARG A 67 -9.87 12.66 -6.27
CA ARG A 67 -8.48 12.35 -5.89
C ARG A 67 -7.72 11.73 -7.07
N ILE A 68 -8.33 10.74 -7.74
CA ILE A 68 -7.75 10.09 -8.93
C ILE A 68 -7.51 11.11 -10.05
N MET A 69 -8.45 12.00 -10.31
CA MET A 69 -8.29 13.06 -11.32
C MET A 69 -7.17 14.04 -10.97
N SER A 70 -6.94 14.33 -9.69
CA SER A 70 -5.78 15.13 -9.27
C SER A 70 -4.47 14.41 -9.59
N THR A 71 -4.40 13.11 -9.35
CA THR A 71 -3.23 12.28 -9.65
C THR A 71 -2.89 12.26 -11.15
N PHE A 72 -3.89 12.31 -12.02
CA PHE A 72 -3.64 12.45 -13.46
C PHE A 72 -2.92 13.73 -13.82
N LYS A 73 -3.26 14.85 -13.16
CA LYS A 73 -2.55 16.12 -13.37
C LYS A 73 -1.09 16.02 -12.94
N GLU A 74 -0.83 15.36 -11.82
CA GLU A 74 0.53 15.15 -11.29
C GLU A 74 1.37 14.25 -12.23
N LEU A 75 0.76 13.19 -12.77
CA LEU A 75 1.39 12.34 -13.80
C LEU A 75 1.71 13.11 -15.06
N MET A 76 0.77 13.93 -15.55
CA MET A 76 0.95 14.75 -16.76
C MET A 76 1.98 15.86 -16.57
N ALA A 77 2.10 16.39 -15.35
CA ALA A 77 3.11 17.39 -14.99
C ALA A 77 4.51 16.77 -14.77
N GLY A 78 4.63 15.44 -14.72
CA GLY A 78 5.89 14.75 -14.40
C GLY A 78 6.28 14.84 -12.92
N GLU A 79 5.37 15.26 -12.06
CA GLU A 79 5.57 15.31 -10.60
C GLU A 79 5.52 13.92 -9.97
N LEU A 80 4.77 13.00 -10.59
CA LEU A 80 4.67 11.61 -10.21
C LEU A 80 5.18 10.73 -11.35
N LEU A 81 6.20 9.92 -11.08
CA LEU A 81 6.79 9.01 -12.06
C LEU A 81 6.39 7.57 -11.75
N ILE A 82 6.05 6.82 -12.78
CA ILE A 82 5.70 5.41 -12.70
C ILE A 82 6.89 4.55 -13.14
N HIS A 83 7.26 3.59 -12.30
CA HIS A 83 8.32 2.64 -12.65
C HIS A 83 7.91 1.84 -13.92
N PRO A 84 8.82 1.60 -14.87
CA PRO A 84 8.51 0.92 -16.14
C PRO A 84 7.75 -0.39 -15.98
N SER A 85 8.05 -1.19 -14.95
CA SER A 85 7.36 -2.46 -14.70
C SER A 85 5.88 -2.32 -14.34
N CYS A 86 5.43 -1.14 -13.89
CA CYS A 86 4.05 -0.86 -13.50
C CYS A 86 3.27 -0.09 -14.58
N THR A 87 3.96 0.45 -15.59
CA THR A 87 3.38 1.37 -16.57
C THR A 87 2.19 0.76 -17.30
N ALA A 88 2.28 -0.49 -17.74
CA ALA A 88 1.20 -1.15 -18.47
C ALA A 88 -0.09 -1.28 -17.65
N ALA A 89 0.03 -1.68 -16.37
CA ALA A 89 -1.11 -1.84 -15.48
C ALA A 89 -1.75 -0.49 -15.12
N VAL A 90 -0.93 0.53 -14.84
CA VAL A 90 -1.41 1.89 -14.57
C VAL A 90 -2.11 2.47 -15.79
N PHE A 91 -1.49 2.37 -16.97
CA PHE A 91 -2.05 2.89 -18.22
C PHE A 91 -3.38 2.22 -18.59
N LEU A 92 -3.51 0.92 -18.38
CA LEU A 92 -4.77 0.20 -18.59
C LEU A 92 -5.89 0.78 -17.72
N GLN A 93 -5.63 1.03 -16.44
CA GLN A 93 -6.65 1.63 -15.57
C GLN A 93 -6.95 3.09 -15.93
N ILE A 94 -5.94 3.88 -16.35
CA ILE A 94 -6.15 5.25 -16.83
C ILE A 94 -7.10 5.27 -18.03
N THR A 95 -6.87 4.40 -19.02
CA THR A 95 -7.68 4.36 -20.24
C THR A 95 -9.11 3.89 -20.01
N GLN A 96 -9.34 3.09 -18.97
CA GLN A 96 -10.67 2.56 -18.62
C GLN A 96 -11.40 3.43 -17.59
N PHE A 97 -10.71 4.36 -16.95
CA PHE A 97 -11.30 5.19 -15.91
C PHE A 97 -12.32 6.18 -16.46
N ASN A 98 -13.52 6.15 -15.90
CA ASN A 98 -14.59 7.10 -16.21
C ASN A 98 -14.99 7.87 -14.94
N PRO A 99 -14.70 9.17 -14.83
CA PRO A 99 -14.98 9.95 -13.63
C PRO A 99 -16.47 10.07 -13.29
N LEU A 100 -17.36 9.77 -14.26
CA LEU A 100 -18.81 9.80 -14.05
C LEU A 100 -19.37 8.46 -13.54
N LYS A 101 -18.58 7.38 -13.59
CA LYS A 101 -18.98 6.07 -13.05
C LYS A 101 -18.54 5.91 -11.60
N ARG A 102 -19.32 5.19 -10.81
CA ARG A 102 -18.98 4.79 -9.44
C ARG A 102 -18.15 3.51 -9.39
N ASP A 103 -18.38 2.60 -10.30
CA ASP A 103 -17.81 1.26 -10.33
C ASP A 103 -16.69 1.16 -11.37
N ASN A 104 -15.61 1.90 -11.14
CA ASN A 104 -14.39 1.79 -11.94
C ASN A 104 -13.50 0.63 -11.41
N VAL A 105 -12.76 0.00 -12.31
CA VAL A 105 -11.62 -0.84 -11.93
C VAL A 105 -10.42 0.08 -11.78
N ASP A 106 -10.22 0.63 -10.60
CA ASP A 106 -9.32 1.76 -10.36
C ASP A 106 -8.42 1.59 -9.11
N GLY A 107 -8.28 0.37 -8.60
CA GLY A 107 -7.54 0.10 -7.38
C GLY A 107 -6.11 0.62 -7.39
N ILE A 108 -5.39 0.53 -8.51
CA ILE A 108 -4.04 1.08 -8.64
C ILE A 108 -4.09 2.62 -8.63
N LEU A 109 -5.03 3.22 -9.33
CA LEU A 109 -5.19 4.67 -9.39
C LEU A 109 -5.59 5.25 -8.03
N ASP A 110 -6.42 4.53 -7.29
CA ASP A 110 -6.80 4.92 -5.93
C ASP A 110 -5.59 4.86 -4.98
N CYS A 111 -4.79 3.80 -5.04
CA CYS A 111 -3.52 3.73 -4.30
C CYS A 111 -2.57 4.89 -4.66
N LEU A 112 -2.40 5.19 -5.95
CA LEU A 112 -1.57 6.32 -6.40
C LEU A 112 -2.10 7.66 -5.89
N SER A 113 -3.42 7.81 -5.74
CA SER A 113 -4.02 9.04 -5.22
C SER A 113 -3.64 9.36 -3.77
N TYR A 114 -3.14 8.38 -3.03
CA TYR A 114 -2.59 8.55 -1.69
C TYR A 114 -1.08 8.80 -1.66
N ALA A 115 -0.36 8.59 -2.79
CA ALA A 115 1.09 8.70 -2.82
C ALA A 115 1.58 10.08 -2.38
N LYS A 116 0.98 11.16 -2.91
CA LYS A 116 1.32 12.53 -2.52
C LYS A 116 1.12 12.77 -1.03
N LYS A 117 -0.01 12.34 -0.50
CA LYS A 117 -0.32 12.45 0.93
C LYS A 117 0.69 11.69 1.80
N MET A 118 1.09 10.50 1.36
CA MET A 118 2.14 9.74 2.03
C MET A 118 3.47 10.48 2.02
N ILE A 119 3.86 11.07 0.89
CA ILE A 119 5.09 11.86 0.79
C ILE A 119 5.03 13.10 1.68
N GLU A 120 3.93 13.83 1.69
CA GLU A 120 3.73 15.03 2.51
C GLU A 120 3.82 14.73 4.01
N LEU A 121 3.19 13.64 4.47
CA LEU A 121 3.12 13.29 5.89
C LEU A 121 4.37 12.52 6.39
N TYR A 122 4.91 11.66 5.56
CA TYR A 122 5.91 10.67 5.96
C TYR A 122 7.18 10.67 5.11
N GLY A 123 7.33 11.62 4.18
CA GLY A 123 8.49 11.71 3.28
C GLY A 123 9.83 11.83 4.01
N HIS A 124 9.85 12.34 5.23
CA HIS A 124 11.05 12.40 6.06
C HIS A 124 11.64 11.01 6.40
N TYR A 125 10.83 9.96 6.39
CA TYR A 125 11.29 8.58 6.56
C TYR A 125 12.00 8.03 5.31
N ILE A 126 11.76 8.60 4.13
CA ILE A 126 12.41 8.17 2.89
C ILE A 126 13.90 8.56 2.90
N ALA A 127 14.24 9.69 3.51
CA ALA A 127 15.61 10.19 3.60
C ALA A 127 16.47 9.46 4.63
N SER A 128 15.87 8.70 5.53
CA SER A 128 16.60 7.95 6.55
C SER A 128 16.88 6.54 6.06
N THR A 129 18.15 6.24 5.77
CA THR A 129 18.60 4.88 5.43
C THR A 129 18.28 3.95 6.59
N LEU A 130 17.27 3.11 6.41
CA LEU A 130 17.08 1.93 7.24
C LEU A 130 18.15 0.92 6.85
N THR A 131 19.19 0.80 7.65
CA THR A 131 20.00 -0.42 7.67
C THR A 131 19.19 -1.45 8.47
N LEU A 132 18.15 -2.00 7.83
CA LEU A 132 17.59 -3.25 8.30
C LEU A 132 18.65 -4.28 7.95
N GLU A 133 19.32 -4.86 8.95
CA GLU A 133 20.01 -6.12 8.76
C GLU A 133 18.95 -7.07 8.19
N MET A 134 19.06 -7.33 6.90
CA MET A 134 18.23 -8.32 6.22
C MET A 134 18.64 -9.68 6.76
N GLN A 135 18.05 -10.07 7.89
CA GLN A 135 18.00 -11.50 8.23
C GLN A 135 17.30 -12.17 7.07
N GLU A 136 17.96 -13.17 6.51
CA GLU A 136 17.57 -13.87 5.29
C GLU A 136 16.07 -14.19 5.30
N PHE A 137 15.33 -13.50 4.45
CA PHE A 137 13.88 -13.63 4.28
C PHE A 137 13.45 -14.97 3.69
N SER A 138 14.41 -15.85 3.37
CA SER A 138 14.18 -17.23 2.93
C SER A 138 13.51 -18.10 3.99
N ALA A 139 13.44 -17.64 5.24
CA ALA A 139 12.88 -18.39 6.37
C ALA A 139 11.57 -17.81 6.93
N ILE A 140 10.82 -16.97 6.17
CA ILE A 140 9.46 -16.65 6.58
C ILE A 140 8.64 -17.91 6.31
N PRO A 141 8.28 -18.68 7.34
CA PRO A 141 7.33 -19.76 7.14
C PRO A 141 6.05 -19.12 6.63
N VAL A 142 5.44 -19.71 5.63
CA VAL A 142 4.04 -19.42 5.28
C VAL A 142 3.20 -19.96 6.45
N LEU A 143 3.23 -19.22 7.58
CA LEU A 143 2.51 -19.58 8.82
C LEU A 143 1.00 -19.54 8.65
N LEU A 144 0.51 -19.26 7.42
CA LEU A 144 -0.91 -19.07 7.14
C LEU A 144 -1.49 -20.16 6.23
N GLU A 145 -0.72 -21.19 5.86
CA GLU A 145 -1.24 -22.37 5.17
C GLU A 145 -1.51 -23.54 6.14
N GLY A 146 -1.88 -23.26 7.36
CA GLY A 146 -2.31 -24.27 8.32
C GLY A 146 -3.83 -24.26 8.46
N GLU A 147 -4.42 -25.45 8.38
CA GLU A 147 -5.86 -25.73 8.54
C GLU A 147 -6.50 -25.27 9.87
N ASN A 148 -5.83 -24.43 10.66
CA ASN A 148 -6.29 -23.91 11.95
C ASN A 148 -6.18 -22.39 12.03
N SER A 149 -6.29 -21.66 10.91
CA SER A 149 -6.49 -20.21 11.00
C SER A 149 -7.87 -19.95 11.61
N PRO A 150 -8.00 -19.11 12.65
CA PRO A 150 -9.29 -18.75 13.24
C PRO A 150 -10.13 -17.82 12.32
N PHE A 151 -9.88 -17.84 11.01
CA PHE A 151 -10.59 -17.06 9.98
C PHE A 151 -11.18 -17.98 8.92
#